data_35a3476dab8209d9d7cd0ba1f31b49fc
#
_entry.id   35a3476dab8209d9d7cd0ba1f31b49fc
#
_cell.length_a   1.000
_cell.length_b   1.000
_cell.length_c   1.000
_cell.angle_alpha   90.00
_cell.angle_beta   90.00
_cell.angle_gamma   90.00
#
_symmetry.space_group_name_H-M   'P 1'
#
loop_
_entity.id
_entity.type
_entity.pdbx_description
1 polymer ?
#
loop_
_entity_poly.entity_id
_entity_poly.type
_entity_poly.pdbx_seq_one_letter_code
_entity_poly.pdbx_strand_id
1 'polypeptide(L)'
;MLKLLNIRVNGYKLLEENFTFDFLTRTKVLESDLEKEVLKIDNLLYSFRTLAVVGGNSSGKSTVLSLILKTIDFLSSGRWSYVENEFKEDKIGLSISFYLDGNIYFYSVNLLKNTSDEGRNRLYALIDNESLFMKKYVKAKGKKNLENIDDAADVTSIYLQNSLKDTSAIINLVKENILVDAFTNNNVIAFNEGLLSNSFYNILDNSNKELASSIIKLLDDSIEYIKSDSSDYVKFKRYNEDEQILKKIRLISILSSGTFRGIELYLRAIKAIKLGKVFIVDEIENCFQKNVVFNLIFLFNDERINKNNAQLIFSTHYTEILDILNRQDSINITHKNNGRINIKNLKEYDIRVELSKSKQFDNNTFNTSINYQQLMEVRRNLINELYSNNDWRVWWKSIDWCFDREENI
;
A
#
# COMPACT_ATOMS: atom_id res chain seq x y z
N MET A 1 -9.71 -10.96 16.04
CA MET A 1 -9.46 -10.32 14.71
C MET A 1 -8.07 -10.74 14.26
N LEU A 2 -7.94 -11.18 12.98
CA LEU A 2 -6.68 -11.62 12.40
C LEU A 2 -5.70 -10.43 12.21
N LYS A 3 -4.43 -10.65 12.57
CA LYS A 3 -3.32 -9.70 12.29
C LYS A 3 -2.20 -10.44 11.58
N LEU A 4 -1.79 -9.93 10.42
CA LEU A 4 -0.62 -10.43 9.71
C LEU A 4 0.64 -10.12 10.51
N LEU A 5 1.54 -11.09 10.58
CA LEU A 5 2.84 -10.96 11.23
C LEU A 5 3.94 -10.83 10.19
N ASN A 6 4.01 -11.75 9.21
CA ASN A 6 4.86 -11.61 8.05
C ASN A 6 4.28 -12.33 6.81
N ILE A 7 4.79 -11.94 5.65
CA ILE A 7 4.57 -12.60 4.36
C ILE A 7 5.94 -12.92 3.78
N ARG A 8 6.16 -14.18 3.40
CA ARG A 8 7.34 -14.60 2.64
C ARG A 8 6.89 -15.18 1.31
N VAL A 9 7.57 -14.80 0.24
CA VAL A 9 7.20 -15.25 -1.11
C VAL A 9 8.42 -15.55 -1.96
N ASN A 10 8.29 -16.56 -2.82
CA ASN A 10 9.22 -16.92 -3.87
C ASN A 10 8.49 -16.99 -5.22
N GLY A 11 9.13 -16.59 -6.29
CA GLY A 11 8.57 -16.73 -7.63
C GLY A 11 7.52 -15.69 -8.04
N TYR A 12 7.30 -14.64 -7.23
CA TYR A 12 6.32 -13.59 -7.52
C TYR A 12 6.98 -12.38 -8.20
N LYS A 13 6.58 -12.11 -9.45
CA LYS A 13 7.09 -10.98 -10.25
C LYS A 13 8.62 -10.88 -10.22
N LEU A 14 9.15 -9.69 -9.96
CA LEU A 14 10.57 -9.40 -9.87
C LEU A 14 11.12 -9.46 -8.43
N LEU A 15 10.33 -9.92 -7.47
CA LEU A 15 10.82 -10.03 -6.09
C LEU A 15 11.99 -11.01 -6.01
N GLU A 16 12.96 -10.71 -5.14
CA GLU A 16 14.08 -11.61 -4.87
C GLU A 16 13.61 -12.92 -4.21
N GLU A 17 14.48 -13.91 -4.20
CA GLU A 17 14.19 -15.18 -3.50
C GLU A 17 14.10 -14.94 -1.99
N ASN A 18 13.15 -15.62 -1.36
CA ASN A 18 12.83 -15.48 0.07
C ASN A 18 12.46 -14.03 0.47
N PHE A 19 11.86 -13.28 -0.48
CA PHE A 19 11.38 -11.95 -0.16
C PHE A 19 10.44 -12.01 1.04
N THR A 20 10.69 -11.16 2.04
CA THR A 20 9.91 -11.13 3.28
C THR A 20 9.43 -9.72 3.59
N PHE A 21 8.14 -9.57 3.88
CA PHE A 21 7.55 -8.35 4.42
C PHE A 21 7.07 -8.58 5.85
N ASP A 22 7.56 -7.76 6.78
CA ASP A 22 7.29 -7.87 8.22
C ASP A 22 6.35 -6.75 8.67
N PHE A 23 5.31 -7.09 9.43
CA PHE A 23 4.30 -6.15 9.94
C PHE A 23 4.54 -5.79 11.42
N LEU A 24 5.53 -6.39 12.08
CA LEU A 24 5.76 -6.24 13.51
C LEU A 24 6.78 -5.15 13.84
N THR A 25 6.58 -4.52 14.99
CA THR A 25 7.57 -3.58 15.52
C THR A 25 8.91 -4.28 15.79
N ARG A 26 10.01 -3.64 15.37
CA ARG A 26 11.37 -4.19 15.53
C ARG A 26 12.09 -3.64 16.77
N THR A 27 11.64 -2.50 17.27
CA THR A 27 12.23 -1.82 18.42
C THR A 27 11.27 -1.85 19.62
N LYS A 28 11.80 -1.53 20.82
CA LYS A 28 10.99 -1.43 22.03
C LYS A 28 9.85 -0.43 21.83
N VAL A 29 8.66 -0.80 22.27
CA VAL A 29 7.48 0.04 22.23
C VAL A 29 7.36 0.79 23.56
N LEU A 30 7.18 2.10 23.50
CA LEU A 30 6.91 3.01 24.63
C LEU A 30 5.40 3.26 24.74
N GLU A 31 4.93 3.74 25.87
CA GLU A 31 3.52 4.09 26.07
C GLU A 31 3.07 5.18 25.08
N SER A 32 3.91 6.19 24.84
CA SER A 32 3.66 7.23 23.84
C SER A 32 3.50 6.73 22.41
N ASP A 33 4.10 5.59 22.07
CA ASP A 33 3.96 4.97 20.74
C ASP A 33 2.58 4.34 20.56
N LEU A 34 2.00 3.77 21.64
CA LEU A 34 0.68 3.14 21.64
C LEU A 34 -0.45 4.15 21.36
N GLU A 35 -0.28 5.38 21.84
CA GLU A 35 -1.25 6.46 21.60
C GLU A 35 -1.30 6.90 20.14
N LYS A 36 -0.21 6.71 19.38
CA LYS A 36 -0.02 7.28 18.05
C LYS A 36 0.20 6.25 16.96
N GLU A 37 1.35 5.59 16.91
CA GLU A 37 1.81 4.86 15.74
C GLU A 37 1.70 3.34 15.86
N VAL A 38 1.57 2.84 17.10
CA VAL A 38 1.64 1.41 17.37
C VAL A 38 0.29 0.84 17.76
N LEU A 39 0.04 -0.34 17.24
CA LEU A 39 -1.13 -1.15 17.48
C LEU A 39 -0.76 -2.32 18.37
N LYS A 40 -1.41 -2.45 19.52
CA LYS A 40 -1.25 -3.62 20.38
C LYS A 40 -2.09 -4.78 19.85
N ILE A 41 -1.45 -5.88 19.48
CA ILE A 41 -2.11 -7.13 19.06
C ILE A 41 -2.41 -7.99 20.29
N ASP A 42 -1.38 -8.22 21.12
CA ASP A 42 -1.43 -8.97 22.37
C ASP A 42 -0.33 -8.45 23.31
N ASN A 43 -0.15 -9.09 24.46
CA ASN A 43 0.91 -8.73 25.40
C ASN A 43 2.30 -8.85 24.76
N LEU A 44 3.03 -7.73 24.66
CA LEU A 44 4.33 -7.61 23.98
C LEU A 44 4.35 -7.99 22.48
N LEU A 45 3.19 -8.09 21.85
CA LEU A 45 3.05 -8.26 20.40
C LEU A 45 2.41 -7.01 19.82
N TYR A 46 3.16 -6.32 18.97
CA TYR A 46 2.77 -5.02 18.44
C TYR A 46 3.01 -4.94 16.93
N SER A 47 2.11 -4.26 16.25
CA SER A 47 2.20 -3.88 14.85
C SER A 47 2.11 -2.35 14.72
N PHE A 48 1.95 -1.85 13.52
CA PHE A 48 1.86 -0.43 13.23
C PHE A 48 0.45 -0.04 12.79
N ARG A 49 0.02 1.16 13.17
CA ARG A 49 -1.18 1.80 12.59
C ARG A 49 -0.92 2.27 11.17
N THR A 50 0.32 2.68 10.90
CA THR A 50 0.76 3.11 9.58
C THR A 50 2.10 2.47 9.22
N LEU A 51 2.19 1.95 7.98
CA LEU A 51 3.40 1.37 7.38
C LEU A 51 3.67 2.05 6.05
N ALA A 52 4.87 2.59 5.89
CA ALA A 52 5.30 3.22 4.64
C ALA A 52 6.21 2.29 3.83
N VAL A 53 5.98 2.24 2.52
CA VAL A 53 6.84 1.59 1.53
C VAL A 53 7.38 2.69 0.61
N VAL A 54 8.67 2.94 0.66
CA VAL A 54 9.32 4.04 -0.03
C VAL A 54 10.44 3.54 -0.94
N GLY A 55 10.91 4.38 -1.84
CA GLY A 55 11.99 4.04 -2.76
C GLY A 55 11.90 4.83 -4.07
N GLY A 56 12.92 4.73 -4.90
CA GLY A 56 12.95 5.40 -6.20
C GLY A 56 11.87 4.93 -7.17
N ASN A 57 11.78 5.59 -8.32
CA ASN A 57 10.87 5.15 -9.38
C ASN A 57 11.23 3.73 -9.84
N SER A 58 10.21 2.92 -10.09
CA SER A 58 10.35 1.53 -10.51
C SER A 58 11.12 0.63 -9.53
N SER A 59 11.32 1.03 -8.27
CA SER A 59 11.99 0.22 -7.24
C SER A 59 11.17 -0.98 -6.74
N GLY A 60 9.86 -1.03 -7.07
CA GLY A 60 8.99 -2.14 -6.74
C GLY A 60 7.96 -1.87 -5.64
N LYS A 61 7.74 -0.61 -5.22
CA LYS A 61 6.74 -0.23 -4.20
C LYS A 61 5.37 -0.82 -4.48
N SER A 62 4.82 -0.57 -5.67
CA SER A 62 3.50 -1.09 -6.10
C SER A 62 3.48 -2.62 -6.17
N THR A 63 4.62 -3.28 -6.47
CA THR A 63 4.73 -4.74 -6.44
C THR A 63 4.59 -5.29 -5.03
N VAL A 64 5.22 -4.64 -4.05
CA VAL A 64 5.11 -5.00 -2.63
C VAL A 64 3.68 -4.79 -2.12
N LEU A 65 3.07 -3.64 -2.41
CA LEU A 65 1.67 -3.39 -2.02
C LEU A 65 0.70 -4.37 -2.68
N SER A 66 0.92 -4.71 -3.96
CA SER A 66 0.14 -5.73 -4.68
C SER A 66 0.27 -7.11 -4.03
N LEU A 67 1.47 -7.51 -3.60
CA LEU A 67 1.68 -8.76 -2.87
C LEU A 67 0.86 -8.78 -1.57
N ILE A 68 0.94 -7.72 -0.77
CA ILE A 68 0.21 -7.62 0.50
C ILE A 68 -1.30 -7.71 0.25
N LEU A 69 -1.83 -6.92 -0.71
CA LEU A 69 -3.24 -6.92 -1.07
C LEU A 69 -3.70 -8.31 -1.51
N LYS A 70 -2.98 -8.95 -2.41
CA LYS A 70 -3.31 -10.29 -2.91
C LYS A 70 -3.24 -11.37 -1.83
N THR A 71 -2.28 -11.25 -0.91
CA THR A 71 -2.19 -12.17 0.23
C THR A 71 -3.42 -12.06 1.13
N ILE A 72 -3.89 -10.84 1.42
CA ILE A 72 -5.10 -10.64 2.23
C ILE A 72 -6.35 -11.10 1.48
N ASP A 73 -6.44 -10.81 0.18
CA ASP A 73 -7.54 -11.26 -0.67
C ASP A 73 -7.58 -12.80 -0.75
N PHE A 74 -6.42 -13.43 -0.91
CA PHE A 74 -6.29 -14.89 -0.88
C PHE A 74 -6.76 -15.50 0.44
N LEU A 75 -6.34 -14.96 1.57
CA LEU A 75 -6.79 -15.43 2.89
C LEU A 75 -8.31 -15.28 3.07
N SER A 76 -8.92 -14.25 2.51
CA SER A 76 -10.35 -13.96 2.64
C SER A 76 -11.22 -14.70 1.63
N SER A 77 -10.69 -15.00 0.43
CA SER A 77 -11.43 -15.65 -0.67
C SER A 77 -11.06 -17.12 -0.89
N GLY A 78 -9.92 -17.56 -0.37
CA GLY A 78 -9.32 -18.87 -0.63
C GLY A 78 -8.73 -19.00 -2.05
N ARG A 79 -8.77 -17.95 -2.88
CA ARG A 79 -8.37 -17.98 -4.28
C ARG A 79 -7.29 -16.96 -4.60
N TRP A 80 -6.24 -17.39 -5.29
CA TRP A 80 -5.21 -16.49 -5.82
C TRP A 80 -5.50 -16.12 -7.26
N SER A 81 -6.05 -14.94 -7.48
CA SER A 81 -6.21 -14.41 -8.85
C SER A 81 -4.90 -13.83 -9.36
N TYR A 82 -4.57 -14.07 -10.64
CA TYR A 82 -3.34 -13.56 -11.22
C TYR A 82 -3.50 -13.10 -12.68
N VAL A 83 -2.53 -12.34 -13.16
CA VAL A 83 -2.31 -12.03 -14.57
C VAL A 83 -1.00 -12.67 -15.03
N GLU A 84 -0.83 -12.89 -16.33
CA GLU A 84 0.27 -13.70 -16.88
C GLU A 84 1.68 -13.37 -16.36
N ASN A 85 1.96 -12.09 -16.14
CA ASN A 85 3.30 -11.61 -15.75
C ASN A 85 3.56 -11.65 -14.24
N GLU A 86 2.69 -12.29 -13.44
CA GLU A 86 2.88 -12.34 -11.98
C GLU A 86 3.70 -13.54 -11.53
N PHE A 87 3.72 -14.60 -12.30
CA PHE A 87 4.57 -15.74 -12.07
C PHE A 87 5.93 -15.53 -12.77
N LYS A 88 7.02 -15.64 -12.01
CA LYS A 88 8.37 -15.64 -12.59
C LYS A 88 8.66 -16.92 -13.35
N GLU A 89 8.17 -18.02 -12.79
CA GLU A 89 8.20 -19.38 -13.31
C GLU A 89 6.77 -19.93 -13.23
N ASP A 90 6.57 -21.23 -13.27
CA ASP A 90 5.22 -21.81 -13.18
C ASP A 90 4.68 -21.92 -11.75
N LYS A 91 5.45 -21.46 -10.75
CA LYS A 91 5.14 -21.63 -9.33
C LYS A 91 5.44 -20.39 -8.50
N ILE A 92 4.54 -20.08 -7.58
CA ILE A 92 4.77 -19.14 -6.48
C ILE A 92 4.71 -19.91 -5.17
N GLY A 93 5.79 -19.86 -4.37
CA GLY A 93 5.79 -20.34 -2.99
C GLY A 93 5.39 -19.21 -2.06
N LEU A 94 4.30 -19.34 -1.31
CA LEU A 94 3.79 -18.33 -0.39
C LEU A 94 3.76 -18.91 1.04
N SER A 95 4.34 -18.17 2.00
CA SER A 95 4.27 -18.48 3.43
C SER A 95 3.77 -17.25 4.18
N ILE A 96 2.80 -17.43 5.05
CA ILE A 96 2.14 -16.36 5.79
C ILE A 96 2.12 -16.74 7.27
N SER A 97 2.59 -15.84 8.13
CA SER A 97 2.36 -15.96 9.57
C SER A 97 1.34 -14.95 10.01
N PHE A 98 0.36 -15.36 10.80
CA PHE A 98 -0.67 -14.48 11.33
C PHE A 98 -1.08 -14.87 12.75
N TYR A 99 -1.57 -13.88 13.49
CA TYR A 99 -2.14 -14.03 14.82
C TYR A 99 -3.66 -14.03 14.73
N LEU A 100 -4.29 -15.00 15.39
CA LEU A 100 -5.74 -15.08 15.52
C LEU A 100 -6.10 -15.69 16.86
N ASP A 101 -6.87 -14.99 17.67
CA ASP A 101 -7.50 -15.43 18.92
C ASP A 101 -6.54 -16.15 19.90
N GLY A 102 -5.38 -15.52 20.16
CA GLY A 102 -4.37 -16.00 21.09
C GLY A 102 -3.40 -17.04 20.50
N ASN A 103 -3.54 -17.38 19.23
CA ASN A 103 -2.70 -18.35 18.54
C ASN A 103 -1.92 -17.70 17.38
N ILE A 104 -0.75 -18.26 17.10
CA ILE A 104 0.06 -17.97 15.92
C ILE A 104 -0.13 -19.09 14.94
N TYR A 105 -0.45 -18.75 13.72
CA TYR A 105 -0.59 -19.67 12.60
C TYR A 105 0.52 -19.46 11.60
N PHE A 106 1.05 -20.53 11.06
CA PHE A 106 2.03 -20.57 9.97
C PHE A 106 1.39 -21.33 8.82
N TYR A 107 0.98 -20.60 7.82
CA TYR A 107 0.38 -21.15 6.61
C TYR A 107 1.38 -21.10 5.48
N SER A 108 1.53 -22.20 4.75
CA SER A 108 2.32 -22.25 3.52
C SER A 108 1.58 -22.96 2.41
N VAL A 109 1.79 -22.48 1.18
CA VAL A 109 1.14 -23.00 -0.02
C VAL A 109 2.01 -22.77 -1.24
N ASN A 110 1.96 -23.71 -2.18
CA ASN A 110 2.46 -23.55 -3.52
C ASN A 110 1.28 -23.21 -4.45
N LEU A 111 1.40 -22.12 -5.17
CA LEU A 111 0.45 -21.67 -6.17
C LEU A 111 1.04 -22.00 -7.53
N LEU A 112 0.34 -22.83 -8.33
CA LEU A 112 0.78 -23.23 -9.66
C LEU A 112 0.01 -22.44 -10.72
N LYS A 113 0.70 -22.09 -11.80
CA LYS A 113 0.09 -21.43 -12.95
C LYS A 113 -0.92 -22.40 -13.59
N ASN A 114 -2.15 -21.93 -13.81
CA ASN A 114 -3.19 -22.72 -14.45
C ASN A 114 -3.14 -22.51 -15.96
N THR A 115 -2.67 -23.50 -16.71
CA THR A 115 -2.54 -23.46 -18.17
C THR A 115 -3.85 -23.77 -18.91
N SER A 116 -4.88 -24.27 -18.20
CA SER A 116 -6.15 -24.68 -18.83
C SER A 116 -7.14 -23.51 -19.05
N ASP A 117 -6.83 -22.31 -18.56
CA ASP A 117 -7.73 -21.14 -18.57
C ASP A 117 -7.31 -20.08 -19.63
N GLU A 118 -6.60 -20.47 -20.68
CA GLU A 118 -6.19 -19.55 -21.74
C GLU A 118 -7.40 -18.82 -22.36
N GLY A 119 -7.35 -17.48 -22.32
CA GLY A 119 -8.40 -16.61 -22.90
C GLY A 119 -9.36 -15.98 -21.89
N ARG A 120 -9.23 -16.22 -20.60
CA ARG A 120 -10.00 -15.53 -19.55
C ARG A 120 -9.29 -14.27 -19.07
N ASN A 121 -10.05 -13.20 -18.84
CA ASN A 121 -9.52 -11.94 -18.30
C ASN A 121 -8.98 -12.05 -16.85
N ARG A 122 -9.30 -13.12 -16.13
CA ARG A 122 -8.83 -13.40 -14.77
C ARG A 122 -8.54 -14.90 -14.63
N LEU A 123 -7.31 -15.20 -14.29
CA LEU A 123 -6.85 -16.57 -14.03
C LEU A 123 -6.79 -16.80 -12.53
N TYR A 124 -7.02 -18.07 -12.13
CA TYR A 124 -6.84 -18.49 -10.73
C TYR A 124 -5.76 -19.55 -10.67
N ALA A 125 -4.82 -19.39 -9.73
CA ALA A 125 -3.77 -20.36 -9.52
C ALA A 125 -4.33 -21.67 -8.94
N LEU A 126 -3.69 -22.79 -9.28
CA LEU A 126 -3.96 -24.07 -8.66
C LEU A 126 -3.24 -24.15 -7.31
N ILE A 127 -3.89 -24.74 -6.33
CA ILE A 127 -3.36 -24.94 -4.98
C ILE A 127 -2.59 -26.27 -4.94
N ASP A 128 -1.36 -26.21 -4.46
CA ASP A 128 -0.50 -27.38 -4.27
C ASP A 128 0.25 -27.30 -2.94
N ASN A 129 0.45 -28.45 -2.30
CA ASN A 129 1.25 -28.60 -1.07
C ASN A 129 0.96 -27.55 0.01
N GLU A 130 -0.31 -27.34 0.32
CA GLU A 130 -0.65 -26.43 1.41
C GLU A 130 -0.52 -27.12 2.79
N SER A 131 -0.02 -26.35 3.76
CA SER A 131 0.12 -26.77 5.14
C SER A 131 -0.19 -25.64 6.11
N LEU A 132 -0.68 -26.01 7.29
CA LEU A 132 -1.02 -25.08 8.36
C LEU A 132 -0.52 -25.62 9.70
N PHE A 133 0.31 -24.84 10.36
CA PHE A 133 0.77 -25.12 11.72
C PHE A 133 0.24 -24.06 12.67
N MET A 134 -0.02 -24.45 13.92
CA MET A 134 -0.57 -23.58 14.96
C MET A 134 0.18 -23.75 16.26
N LYS A 135 0.44 -22.66 16.95
CA LYS A 135 0.85 -22.68 18.36
C LYS A 135 0.23 -21.54 19.14
N LYS A 136 0.07 -21.75 20.45
CA LYS A 136 -0.38 -20.70 21.35
C LYS A 136 0.68 -19.60 21.47
N TYR A 137 0.26 -18.34 21.41
CA TYR A 137 1.15 -17.24 21.69
C TYR A 137 1.56 -17.22 23.17
N VAL A 138 2.86 -17.18 23.45
CA VAL A 138 3.41 -17.14 24.81
C VAL A 138 4.32 -15.95 24.96
N LYS A 139 3.91 -14.97 25.75
CA LYS A 139 4.61 -13.71 26.01
C LYS A 139 6.10 -13.89 26.37
N ALA A 140 6.43 -14.90 27.20
CA ALA A 140 7.77 -15.07 27.75
C ALA A 140 8.84 -15.46 26.71
N LYS A 141 8.44 -15.93 25.53
CA LYS A 141 9.36 -16.42 24.49
C LYS A 141 9.82 -15.32 23.50
N GLY A 142 9.24 -14.12 23.56
CA GLY A 142 9.61 -12.96 22.72
C GLY A 142 9.44 -13.19 21.22
N LYS A 143 10.06 -12.32 20.39
CA LYS A 143 9.94 -12.37 18.92
C LYS A 143 10.49 -13.65 18.28
N LYS A 144 11.54 -14.26 18.84
CA LYS A 144 12.09 -15.52 18.32
C LYS A 144 11.06 -16.64 18.22
N ASN A 145 10.03 -16.60 19.09
CA ASN A 145 8.93 -17.56 19.04
C ASN A 145 7.95 -17.33 17.88
N LEU A 146 7.94 -16.13 17.30
CA LEU A 146 7.04 -15.79 16.19
C LEU A 146 7.51 -16.37 14.85
N GLU A 147 8.79 -16.66 14.72
CA GLU A 147 9.43 -17.14 13.49
C GLU A 147 9.71 -18.66 13.52
N ASN A 148 9.80 -19.22 14.72
CA ASN A 148 10.11 -20.64 14.88
C ASN A 148 8.84 -21.50 14.82
N ILE A 149 8.80 -22.45 13.89
CA ILE A 149 7.70 -23.40 13.68
C ILE A 149 7.87 -24.69 14.49
N ASP A 150 9.04 -24.95 15.07
CA ASP A 150 9.40 -26.26 15.66
C ASP A 150 8.47 -26.73 16.79
N ASP A 151 7.88 -25.79 17.53
CA ASP A 151 6.93 -26.08 18.63
C ASP A 151 5.47 -26.04 18.17
N ALA A 152 5.18 -25.86 16.88
CA ALA A 152 3.82 -25.73 16.37
C ALA A 152 3.21 -27.08 16.00
N ALA A 153 1.96 -27.28 16.37
CA ALA A 153 1.21 -28.48 15.98
C ALA A 153 0.78 -28.38 14.51
N ASP A 154 0.91 -29.44 13.76
CA ASP A 154 0.32 -29.55 12.43
C ASP A 154 -1.20 -29.68 12.56
N VAL A 155 -1.91 -28.71 12.01
CA VAL A 155 -3.38 -28.65 11.99
C VAL A 155 -3.94 -28.66 10.57
N THR A 156 -3.11 -29.01 9.59
CA THR A 156 -3.45 -29.07 8.16
C THR A 156 -4.69 -29.94 7.93
N SER A 157 -4.70 -31.14 8.48
CA SER A 157 -5.82 -32.08 8.34
C SER A 157 -7.12 -31.62 9.04
N ILE A 158 -7.04 -30.67 9.96
CA ILE A 158 -8.20 -30.14 10.68
C ILE A 158 -8.89 -29.05 9.86
N TYR A 159 -8.12 -28.12 9.30
CA TYR A 159 -8.63 -26.90 8.67
C TYR A 159 -8.65 -26.94 7.14
N LEU A 160 -7.77 -27.74 6.51
CA LEU A 160 -7.55 -27.69 5.06
C LEU A 160 -8.07 -28.92 4.31
N GLN A 161 -8.79 -29.85 4.96
CA GLN A 161 -9.31 -31.09 4.34
C GLN A 161 -10.20 -30.85 3.11
N ASN A 162 -10.91 -29.74 3.07
CA ASN A 162 -11.86 -29.41 2.02
C ASN A 162 -11.31 -28.42 0.98
N SER A 163 -10.01 -28.30 0.88
CA SER A 163 -9.41 -27.47 -0.19
C SER A 163 -9.66 -28.10 -1.56
N LEU A 164 -10.01 -27.22 -2.51
CA LEU A 164 -10.22 -27.57 -3.91
C LEU A 164 -8.94 -27.22 -4.70
N LYS A 165 -8.87 -27.67 -5.96
CA LYS A 165 -7.71 -27.41 -6.81
C LYS A 165 -7.37 -25.91 -6.98
N ASP A 166 -8.37 -25.03 -6.94
CA ASP A 166 -8.24 -23.59 -7.13
C ASP A 166 -8.67 -22.77 -5.90
N THR A 167 -9.06 -23.43 -4.82
CA THR A 167 -9.61 -22.76 -3.63
C THR A 167 -9.11 -23.42 -2.35
N SER A 168 -8.36 -22.69 -1.53
CA SER A 168 -7.90 -23.13 -0.23
C SER A 168 -9.03 -23.06 0.81
N ALA A 169 -9.12 -24.08 1.64
CA ALA A 169 -10.04 -24.07 2.78
C ALA A 169 -9.58 -23.17 3.94
N ILE A 170 -8.43 -22.49 3.85
CA ILE A 170 -7.97 -21.47 4.80
C ILE A 170 -9.03 -20.38 5.06
N ILE A 171 -9.86 -20.11 4.07
CA ILE A 171 -11.00 -19.19 4.19
C ILE A 171 -11.92 -19.56 5.35
N ASN A 172 -12.10 -20.85 5.66
CA ASN A 172 -12.96 -21.30 6.76
C ASN A 172 -12.43 -20.92 8.13
N LEU A 173 -11.09 -20.81 8.27
CA LEU A 173 -10.44 -20.35 9.49
C LEU A 173 -10.46 -18.82 9.58
N VAL A 174 -10.18 -18.15 8.48
CA VAL A 174 -9.97 -16.69 8.44
C VAL A 174 -11.30 -15.95 8.34
N LYS A 175 -12.18 -16.35 7.42
CA LYS A 175 -13.52 -15.76 7.15
C LYS A 175 -13.48 -14.22 7.22
N GLU A 176 -14.34 -13.64 8.07
CA GLU A 176 -14.50 -12.20 8.25
C GLU A 176 -13.47 -11.57 9.20
N ASN A 177 -12.49 -12.36 9.67
CA ASN A 177 -11.49 -11.89 10.62
C ASN A 177 -10.47 -10.91 10.03
N ILE A 178 -10.35 -10.86 8.71
CA ILE A 178 -9.51 -9.89 8.00
C ILE A 178 -10.31 -9.22 6.89
N LEU A 179 -10.26 -7.90 6.87
CA LEU A 179 -10.91 -7.09 5.85
C LEU A 179 -9.88 -6.13 5.25
N VAL A 180 -9.94 -5.97 3.94
CA VAL A 180 -9.05 -5.05 3.21
C VAL A 180 -9.87 -4.09 2.35
N ASP A 181 -9.33 -2.91 2.17
CA ASP A 181 -9.74 -1.95 1.14
C ASP A 181 -8.48 -1.40 0.47
N ALA A 182 -8.54 -1.10 -0.80
CA ALA A 182 -7.37 -0.63 -1.54
C ALA A 182 -7.71 0.57 -2.43
N PHE A 183 -6.80 1.51 -2.47
CA PHE A 183 -6.84 2.68 -3.33
C PHE A 183 -5.54 2.70 -4.15
N THR A 184 -5.61 2.24 -5.40
CA THR A 184 -4.45 2.10 -6.28
C THR A 184 -4.68 2.84 -7.59
N ASN A 185 -3.61 3.26 -8.24
CA ASN A 185 -3.68 3.92 -9.54
C ASN A 185 -4.30 3.02 -10.62
N ASN A 186 -4.12 1.71 -10.53
CA ASN A 186 -4.71 0.76 -11.47
C ASN A 186 -6.24 0.65 -11.34
N ASN A 187 -6.81 0.94 -10.16
CA ASN A 187 -8.27 1.03 -9.99
C ASN A 187 -8.86 2.27 -10.67
N VAL A 188 -8.01 3.24 -11.02
CA VAL A 188 -8.40 4.45 -11.79
C VAL A 188 -8.56 4.16 -13.29
N ILE A 189 -7.84 3.15 -13.81
CA ILE A 189 -7.98 2.73 -15.22
C ILE A 189 -9.25 1.91 -15.44
N ALA A 190 -9.81 1.32 -14.39
CA ALA A 190 -11.18 0.79 -14.40
C ALA A 190 -12.22 1.92 -14.23
N PHE A 191 -12.02 3.07 -14.88
CA PHE A 191 -13.08 4.01 -15.24
C PHE A 191 -14.05 3.37 -16.26
N ASN A 192 -14.46 2.16 -16.02
CA ASN A 192 -15.74 1.68 -16.50
C ASN A 192 -16.79 2.40 -15.65
N GLU A 193 -17.37 3.40 -16.24
CA GLU A 193 -18.23 4.48 -15.76
C GLU A 193 -19.33 4.10 -14.75
N GLY A 194 -19.53 2.82 -14.44
CA GLY A 194 -20.57 2.32 -13.55
C GLY A 194 -20.16 1.93 -12.14
N LEU A 195 -18.93 1.48 -11.89
CA LEU A 195 -18.55 0.91 -10.60
C LEU A 195 -18.00 1.94 -9.59
N LEU A 196 -17.25 2.92 -10.05
CA LEU A 196 -16.69 3.98 -9.19
C LEU A 196 -17.75 4.99 -8.76
N SER A 197 -18.70 5.32 -9.67
CA SER A 197 -19.81 6.21 -9.34
C SER A 197 -20.66 5.66 -8.19
N ASN A 198 -21.03 4.39 -8.22
CA ASN A 198 -21.91 3.81 -7.21
C ASN A 198 -21.28 3.71 -5.83
N SER A 199 -19.98 3.34 -5.71
CA SER A 199 -19.32 3.29 -4.40
C SER A 199 -19.11 4.67 -3.79
N PHE A 200 -18.73 5.68 -4.58
CA PHE A 200 -18.59 7.07 -4.15
C PHE A 200 -19.94 7.61 -3.61
N TYR A 201 -21.02 7.46 -4.36
CA TYR A 201 -22.33 7.96 -3.94
C TYR A 201 -22.93 7.18 -2.78
N ASN A 202 -22.78 5.86 -2.75
CA ASN A 202 -23.19 5.05 -1.60
C ASN A 202 -22.46 5.46 -0.31
N ILE A 203 -21.21 5.87 -0.42
CA ILE A 203 -20.46 6.34 0.74
C ILE A 203 -20.92 7.74 1.16
N LEU A 204 -21.17 8.66 0.20
CA LEU A 204 -21.73 9.98 0.47
C LEU A 204 -23.13 9.89 1.11
N ASP A 205 -23.98 9.01 0.60
CA ASP A 205 -25.34 8.81 1.10
C ASP A 205 -25.36 8.23 2.53
N ASN A 206 -24.40 7.36 2.85
CA ASN A 206 -24.29 6.68 4.15
C ASN A 206 -23.38 7.41 5.16
N SER A 207 -22.72 8.50 4.75
CA SER A 207 -21.85 9.28 5.64
C SER A 207 -22.65 10.33 6.42
N ASN A 208 -22.16 10.67 7.61
CA ASN A 208 -22.67 11.86 8.30
C ASN A 208 -22.50 13.09 7.39
N LYS A 209 -23.60 13.81 7.14
CA LYS A 209 -23.64 14.97 6.24
C LYS A 209 -22.62 16.07 6.60
N GLU A 210 -22.39 16.29 7.90
CA GLU A 210 -21.41 17.25 8.38
C GLU A 210 -19.98 16.82 8.08
N LEU A 211 -19.67 15.53 8.25
CA LEU A 211 -18.37 14.97 7.96
C LEU A 211 -18.07 15.01 6.45
N ALA A 212 -19.04 14.61 5.62
CA ALA A 212 -18.92 14.69 4.16
C ALA A 212 -18.67 16.13 3.69
N SER A 213 -19.43 17.09 4.23
CA SER A 213 -19.24 18.53 3.95
C SER A 213 -17.85 19.02 4.37
N SER A 214 -17.34 18.60 5.53
CA SER A 214 -16.01 18.96 6.01
C SER A 214 -14.90 18.42 5.12
N ILE A 215 -15.03 17.19 4.62
CA ILE A 215 -14.07 16.59 3.67
C ILE A 215 -14.08 17.34 2.33
N ILE A 216 -15.25 17.64 1.82
CA ILE A 216 -15.40 18.38 0.56
C ILE A 216 -14.71 19.75 0.69
N LYS A 217 -14.98 20.50 1.75
CA LYS A 217 -14.37 21.81 2.01
C LYS A 217 -12.86 21.74 2.24
N LEU A 218 -12.34 20.66 2.80
CA LEU A 218 -10.90 20.44 2.95
C LEU A 218 -10.19 20.32 1.59
N LEU A 219 -10.87 19.76 0.60
CA LEU A 219 -10.31 19.47 -0.71
C LEU A 219 -10.59 20.55 -1.75
N ASP A 220 -11.73 21.22 -1.61
CA ASP A 220 -12.15 22.33 -2.49
C ASP A 220 -13.10 23.26 -1.69
N ASP A 221 -12.56 24.35 -1.20
CA ASP A 221 -13.28 25.33 -0.38
C ASP A 221 -14.30 26.17 -1.19
N SER A 222 -14.25 26.11 -2.52
CA SER A 222 -15.25 26.74 -3.39
C SER A 222 -16.59 26.00 -3.37
N ILE A 223 -16.64 24.75 -2.90
CA ILE A 223 -17.83 23.92 -2.86
C ILE A 223 -18.55 24.09 -1.54
N GLU A 224 -19.79 24.54 -1.58
CA GLU A 224 -20.63 24.67 -0.41
C GLU A 224 -21.15 23.30 0.05
N TYR A 225 -21.68 22.49 -0.90
CA TYR A 225 -22.09 21.10 -0.64
C TYR A 225 -22.26 20.27 -1.91
N ILE A 226 -22.20 18.94 -1.70
CA ILE A 226 -22.65 17.90 -2.61
C ILE A 226 -23.60 17.01 -1.83
N LYS A 227 -24.83 16.83 -2.31
CA LYS A 227 -25.86 16.01 -1.66
C LYS A 227 -26.51 15.08 -2.67
N SER A 228 -26.80 13.85 -2.29
CA SER A 228 -27.62 12.97 -3.11
C SER A 228 -29.06 13.51 -3.18
N ASP A 229 -29.63 13.53 -4.37
CA ASP A 229 -31.02 13.92 -4.60
C ASP A 229 -31.88 12.70 -4.93
N SER A 230 -31.34 11.78 -5.74
CA SER A 230 -31.96 10.51 -6.12
C SER A 230 -30.89 9.48 -6.51
N SER A 231 -31.34 8.28 -6.97
CA SER A 231 -30.42 7.25 -7.47
C SER A 231 -29.40 7.80 -8.50
N ASP A 232 -29.82 8.72 -9.35
CA ASP A 232 -29.04 9.17 -10.51
C ASP A 232 -28.62 10.63 -10.46
N TYR A 233 -29.15 11.43 -9.52
CA TYR A 233 -28.91 12.86 -9.45
C TYR A 233 -28.32 13.29 -8.11
N VAL A 234 -27.53 14.38 -8.16
CA VAL A 234 -26.98 15.07 -6.99
C VAL A 234 -27.31 16.56 -7.06
N LYS A 235 -27.53 17.16 -5.89
CA LYS A 235 -27.51 18.61 -5.70
C LYS A 235 -26.10 19.06 -5.46
N PHE A 236 -25.62 19.95 -6.30
CA PHE A 236 -24.29 20.53 -6.25
C PHE A 236 -24.39 22.04 -6.11
N LYS A 237 -23.68 22.63 -5.18
CA LYS A 237 -23.63 24.06 -5.00
C LYS A 237 -22.24 24.55 -4.68
N ARG A 238 -21.79 25.58 -5.40
CA ARG A 238 -20.64 26.41 -5.05
C ARG A 238 -21.07 27.68 -4.33
N TYR A 239 -20.14 28.25 -3.57
CA TYR A 239 -20.38 29.55 -2.97
C TYR A 239 -20.62 30.61 -4.04
N ASN A 240 -21.63 31.48 -3.83
CA ASN A 240 -22.06 32.52 -4.73
C ASN A 240 -22.62 32.05 -6.10
N GLU A 241 -22.97 30.77 -6.24
CA GLU A 241 -23.64 30.24 -7.42
C GLU A 241 -25.00 29.62 -7.02
N ASP A 242 -25.91 29.48 -7.99
CA ASP A 242 -27.17 28.79 -7.77
C ASP A 242 -26.98 27.26 -7.62
N GLU A 243 -27.88 26.63 -6.86
CA GLU A 243 -27.90 25.17 -6.75
C GLU A 243 -28.19 24.52 -8.12
N GLN A 244 -27.39 23.55 -8.48
CA GLN A 244 -27.52 22.76 -9.71
C GLN A 244 -27.94 21.33 -9.37
N ILE A 245 -28.89 20.78 -10.11
CA ILE A 245 -29.23 19.36 -10.08
C ILE A 245 -28.52 18.70 -11.26
N LEU A 246 -27.57 17.82 -10.96
CA LEU A 246 -26.70 17.20 -11.95
C LEU A 246 -26.87 15.69 -11.93
N LYS A 247 -26.75 15.06 -13.12
CA LYS A 247 -26.54 13.59 -13.15
C LYS A 247 -25.23 13.27 -12.44
N LYS A 248 -25.19 12.21 -11.65
CA LYS A 248 -24.01 11.75 -10.91
C LYS A 248 -22.78 11.68 -11.79
N ILE A 249 -22.88 11.18 -13.02
CA ILE A 249 -21.76 11.11 -13.96
C ILE A 249 -21.18 12.49 -14.33
N ARG A 250 -22.00 13.53 -14.37
CA ARG A 250 -21.52 14.89 -14.67
C ARG A 250 -20.72 15.51 -13.53
N LEU A 251 -20.93 15.09 -12.29
CA LEU A 251 -20.14 15.59 -11.16
C LEU A 251 -18.66 15.29 -11.33
N ILE A 252 -18.31 14.13 -11.87
CA ILE A 252 -16.93 13.73 -12.13
C ILE A 252 -16.23 14.69 -13.11
N SER A 253 -16.97 15.21 -14.10
CA SER A 253 -16.41 16.17 -15.08
C SER A 253 -16.35 17.62 -14.58
N ILE A 254 -17.08 17.95 -13.52
CA ILE A 254 -17.12 19.31 -12.93
C ILE A 254 -16.09 19.47 -11.82
N LEU A 255 -15.85 18.43 -11.05
CA LEU A 255 -14.81 18.41 -10.03
C LEU A 255 -13.43 18.27 -10.68
N SER A 256 -12.43 18.88 -10.06
CA SER A 256 -11.05 18.56 -10.42
C SER A 256 -10.78 17.07 -10.14
N SER A 257 -9.89 16.47 -10.92
CA SER A 257 -9.50 15.06 -10.69
C SER A 257 -8.96 14.85 -9.27
N GLY A 258 -8.21 15.83 -8.73
CA GLY A 258 -7.71 15.80 -7.35
C GLY A 258 -8.84 15.87 -6.32
N THR A 259 -9.80 16.77 -6.50
CA THR A 259 -10.96 16.90 -5.58
C THR A 259 -11.77 15.62 -5.54
N PHE A 260 -12.11 15.06 -6.70
CA PHE A 260 -12.88 13.82 -6.79
C PHE A 260 -12.17 12.64 -6.11
N ARG A 261 -10.89 12.42 -6.47
CA ARG A 261 -10.06 11.35 -5.88
C ARG A 261 -9.85 11.55 -4.38
N GLY A 262 -9.66 12.79 -3.94
CA GLY A 262 -9.50 13.11 -2.53
C GLY A 262 -10.73 12.77 -1.70
N ILE A 263 -11.92 13.12 -2.18
CA ILE A 263 -13.18 12.77 -1.51
C ILE A 263 -13.29 11.25 -1.40
N GLU A 264 -13.05 10.51 -2.50
CA GLU A 264 -13.12 9.05 -2.51
C GLU A 264 -12.11 8.43 -1.51
N LEU A 265 -10.85 8.90 -1.52
CA LEU A 265 -9.80 8.43 -0.63
C LEU A 265 -10.20 8.61 0.85
N TYR A 266 -10.66 9.80 1.23
CA TYR A 266 -11.07 10.10 2.61
C TYR A 266 -12.27 9.27 3.04
N LEU A 267 -13.28 9.14 2.19
CA LEU A 267 -14.47 8.34 2.51
C LEU A 267 -14.13 6.85 2.69
N ARG A 268 -13.25 6.30 1.85
CA ARG A 268 -12.74 4.92 2.00
C ARG A 268 -11.90 4.77 3.26
N ALA A 269 -11.02 5.73 3.56
CA ALA A 269 -10.23 5.74 4.79
C ALA A 269 -11.10 5.74 6.03
N ILE A 270 -12.14 6.59 6.09
CA ILE A 270 -13.10 6.61 7.20
C ILE A 270 -13.84 5.28 7.33
N LYS A 271 -14.26 4.69 6.21
CA LYS A 271 -14.87 3.35 6.21
C LYS A 271 -13.91 2.29 6.74
N ALA A 272 -12.63 2.36 6.33
CA ALA A 272 -11.60 1.44 6.82
C ALA A 272 -11.40 1.60 8.33
N ILE A 273 -11.30 2.84 8.83
CA ILE A 273 -11.18 3.15 10.28
C ILE A 273 -12.40 2.62 11.06
N LYS A 274 -13.61 2.87 10.56
CA LYS A 274 -14.86 2.39 11.21
C LYS A 274 -14.95 0.87 11.30
N LEU A 275 -14.41 0.16 10.31
CA LEU A 275 -14.49 -1.30 10.23
C LEU A 275 -13.22 -2.02 10.69
N GLY A 276 -12.18 -1.31 11.11
CA GLY A 276 -10.91 -1.90 11.51
C GLY A 276 -10.14 -2.59 10.38
N LYS A 277 -10.30 -2.10 9.12
CA LYS A 277 -9.70 -2.71 7.94
C LYS A 277 -8.22 -2.37 7.77
N VAL A 278 -7.54 -3.20 6.99
CA VAL A 278 -6.27 -2.83 6.36
C VAL A 278 -6.60 -1.99 5.13
N PHE A 279 -6.11 -0.76 5.08
CA PHE A 279 -6.28 0.16 3.96
C PHE A 279 -4.96 0.33 3.23
N ILE A 280 -4.92 -0.07 1.96
CA ILE A 280 -3.71 -0.05 1.13
C ILE A 280 -3.84 1.09 0.11
N VAL A 281 -2.86 2.00 0.11
CA VAL A 281 -2.83 3.16 -0.78
C VAL A 281 -1.52 3.20 -1.54
N ASP A 282 -1.59 3.08 -2.87
CA ASP A 282 -0.41 3.23 -3.73
C ASP A 282 -0.27 4.69 -4.16
N GLU A 283 0.94 5.26 -3.98
CA GLU A 283 1.26 6.66 -4.25
C GLU A 283 0.26 7.61 -3.53
N ILE A 284 0.31 7.60 -2.19
CA ILE A 284 -0.65 8.32 -1.33
C ILE A 284 -0.69 9.83 -1.62
N GLU A 285 0.39 10.38 -2.16
CA GLU A 285 0.51 11.79 -2.57
C GLU A 285 -0.12 12.10 -3.92
N ASN A 286 -0.50 11.11 -4.71
CA ASN A 286 -0.91 11.32 -6.09
C ASN A 286 -2.17 12.19 -6.18
N CYS A 287 -2.03 13.36 -6.77
CA CYS A 287 -3.05 14.40 -6.92
C CYS A 287 -3.43 15.16 -5.63
N PHE A 288 -2.67 15.03 -4.52
CA PHE A 288 -3.00 15.69 -3.26
C PHE A 288 -1.92 16.66 -2.79
N GLN A 289 -2.37 17.72 -2.12
CA GLN A 289 -1.46 18.58 -1.37
C GLN A 289 -0.91 17.81 -0.14
N LYS A 290 0.32 18.08 0.20
CA LYS A 290 1.06 17.46 1.32
C LYS A 290 0.27 17.44 2.63
N ASN A 291 -0.37 18.55 2.98
CA ASN A 291 -1.15 18.67 4.21
C ASN A 291 -2.38 17.74 4.26
N VAL A 292 -2.98 17.46 3.09
CA VAL A 292 -4.10 16.52 2.96
C VAL A 292 -3.63 15.09 3.29
N VAL A 293 -2.46 14.71 2.76
CA VAL A 293 -1.85 13.40 3.04
C VAL A 293 -1.47 13.28 4.52
N PHE A 294 -0.86 14.31 5.09
CA PHE A 294 -0.49 14.34 6.51
C PHE A 294 -1.71 14.15 7.41
N ASN A 295 -2.80 14.89 7.11
CA ASN A 295 -4.04 14.73 7.84
C ASN A 295 -4.58 13.31 7.77
N LEU A 296 -4.56 12.69 6.58
CA LEU A 296 -5.00 11.30 6.40
C LEU A 296 -4.20 10.32 7.28
N ILE A 297 -2.87 10.44 7.31
CA ILE A 297 -2.00 9.61 8.15
C ILE A 297 -2.32 9.82 9.64
N PHE A 298 -2.53 11.06 10.07
CA PHE A 298 -2.90 11.37 11.45
C PHE A 298 -4.23 10.74 11.86
N LEU A 299 -5.23 10.63 10.95
CA LEU A 299 -6.50 9.96 11.28
C LEU A 299 -6.29 8.48 11.64
N PHE A 300 -5.36 7.78 11.00
CA PHE A 300 -5.04 6.40 11.35
C PHE A 300 -4.22 6.30 12.63
N ASN A 301 -3.34 7.27 12.88
CA ASN A 301 -2.44 7.28 14.04
C ASN A 301 -3.11 7.75 15.33
N ASP A 302 -4.19 8.53 15.27
CA ASP A 302 -4.91 8.98 16.47
C ASP A 302 -5.81 7.86 17.03
N GLU A 303 -5.49 7.34 18.21
CA GLU A 303 -6.25 6.25 18.84
C GLU A 303 -7.70 6.65 19.21
N ARG A 304 -7.96 7.94 19.40
CA ARG A 304 -9.32 8.46 19.69
C ARG A 304 -10.23 8.32 18.48
N ILE A 305 -9.64 8.36 17.26
CA ILE A 305 -10.32 8.20 15.98
C ILE A 305 -10.29 6.72 15.55
N ASN A 306 -9.13 6.11 15.57
CA ASN A 306 -8.90 4.75 15.11
C ASN A 306 -9.09 3.70 16.23
N LYS A 307 -10.26 3.69 16.84
CA LYS A 307 -10.60 2.76 17.93
C LYS A 307 -10.66 1.29 17.51
N ASN A 308 -10.97 1.02 16.24
CA ASN A 308 -11.11 -0.33 15.71
C ASN A 308 -9.79 -0.88 15.14
N ASN A 309 -8.67 -0.19 15.38
CA ASN A 309 -7.35 -0.66 15.02
C ASN A 309 -7.18 -0.95 13.50
N ALA A 310 -7.71 -0.06 12.66
CA ALA A 310 -7.43 -0.07 11.22
C ALA A 310 -5.93 0.19 10.97
N GLN A 311 -5.42 -0.36 9.89
CA GLN A 311 -4.02 -0.19 9.48
C GLN A 311 -3.97 0.50 8.11
N LEU A 312 -3.11 1.51 7.96
CA LEU A 312 -2.79 2.15 6.70
C LEU A 312 -1.43 1.65 6.21
N ILE A 313 -1.39 1.06 5.02
CA ILE A 313 -0.16 0.66 4.35
C ILE A 313 -0.09 1.44 3.05
N PHE A 314 0.95 2.23 2.87
CA PHE A 314 1.00 3.11 1.71
C PHE A 314 2.39 3.15 1.07
N SER A 315 2.42 3.45 -0.23
CA SER A 315 3.65 3.87 -0.89
C SER A 315 3.67 5.38 -1.06
N THR A 316 4.88 5.94 -1.12
CA THR A 316 5.08 7.37 -1.36
C THR A 316 6.42 7.65 -2.03
N HIS A 317 6.44 8.75 -2.79
CA HIS A 317 7.65 9.42 -3.27
C HIS A 317 7.96 10.71 -2.49
N TYR A 318 7.03 11.18 -1.66
CA TYR A 318 7.24 12.36 -0.82
C TYR A 318 8.05 11.99 0.42
N THR A 319 9.34 12.30 0.36
CA THR A 319 10.30 12.01 1.44
C THR A 319 9.91 12.67 2.76
N GLU A 320 9.29 13.85 2.70
CA GLU A 320 8.88 14.60 3.89
C GLU A 320 7.75 13.92 4.69
N ILE A 321 6.97 13.03 4.06
CA ILE A 321 5.97 12.21 4.77
C ILE A 321 6.67 11.32 5.80
N LEU A 322 7.92 10.95 5.57
CA LEU A 322 8.68 10.10 6.47
C LEU A 322 9.06 10.81 7.78
N ASP A 323 9.14 12.13 7.76
CA ASP A 323 9.48 12.91 8.95
C ASP A 323 8.32 12.98 9.97
N ILE A 324 7.07 12.76 9.53
CA ILE A 324 5.92 12.66 10.44
C ILE A 324 5.76 11.28 11.11
N LEU A 325 6.42 10.25 10.57
CA LEU A 325 6.48 8.93 11.19
C LEU A 325 7.65 8.91 12.18
N ASN A 326 7.37 8.88 13.49
CA ASN A 326 8.45 8.93 14.49
C ASN A 326 9.28 7.64 14.48
N ARG A 327 8.63 6.50 14.24
CA ARG A 327 9.29 5.20 14.27
C ARG A 327 9.95 4.85 12.96
N GLN A 328 11.26 4.57 12.98
CA GLN A 328 12.02 4.12 11.81
C GLN A 328 11.58 2.73 11.34
N ASP A 329 11.16 1.87 12.27
CA ASP A 329 10.78 0.50 11.96
C ASP A 329 9.41 0.37 11.26
N SER A 330 8.65 1.47 11.13
CA SER A 330 7.43 1.53 10.29
C SER A 330 7.71 1.88 8.82
N ILE A 331 8.96 2.13 8.44
CA ILE A 331 9.35 2.55 7.10
C ILE A 331 10.19 1.46 6.44
N ASN A 332 9.75 1.03 5.27
CA ASN A 332 10.39 0.00 4.48
C ASN A 332 10.85 0.58 3.14
N ILE A 333 12.11 0.37 2.77
CA ILE A 333 12.72 0.92 1.56
C ILE A 333 12.87 -0.18 0.53
N THR A 334 12.30 0.02 -0.66
CA THR A 334 12.44 -0.89 -1.78
C THR A 334 13.62 -0.50 -2.66
N HIS A 335 14.39 -1.50 -3.08
CA HIS A 335 15.50 -1.36 -4.01
C HIS A 335 15.33 -2.31 -5.18
N LYS A 336 15.79 -1.90 -6.34
CA LYS A 336 15.87 -2.77 -7.51
C LYS A 336 17.32 -2.91 -7.94
N ASN A 337 17.89 -4.08 -7.67
CA ASN A 337 19.27 -4.42 -8.01
C ASN A 337 19.28 -5.58 -9.00
N ASN A 338 19.99 -5.44 -10.12
CA ASN A 338 20.09 -6.48 -11.16
C ASN A 338 18.71 -7.04 -11.59
N GLY A 339 17.71 -6.16 -11.72
CA GLY A 339 16.35 -6.55 -12.11
C GLY A 339 15.52 -7.22 -11.01
N ARG A 340 16.07 -7.42 -9.80
CA ARG A 340 15.36 -7.98 -8.64
C ARG A 340 15.00 -6.90 -7.63
N ILE A 341 13.81 -7.06 -7.05
CA ILE A 341 13.29 -6.15 -6.03
C ILE A 341 13.54 -6.77 -4.67
N ASN A 342 14.22 -6.04 -3.81
CA ASN A 342 14.34 -6.34 -2.40
C ASN A 342 13.75 -5.22 -1.54
N ILE A 343 13.60 -5.50 -0.24
CA ILE A 343 13.09 -4.55 0.73
C ILE A 343 14.01 -4.55 1.96
N LYS A 344 14.25 -3.36 2.47
CA LYS A 344 15.06 -3.19 3.68
C LYS A 344 14.36 -2.22 4.61
N ASN A 345 14.23 -2.58 5.87
CA ASN A 345 13.62 -1.69 6.85
C ASN A 345 14.57 -0.52 7.18
N LEU A 346 14.02 0.68 7.37
CA LEU A 346 14.83 1.87 7.66
C LEU A 346 15.69 1.69 8.92
N LYS A 347 15.22 0.91 9.91
CA LYS A 347 15.99 0.58 11.12
C LYS A 347 17.25 -0.24 10.87
N GLU A 348 17.35 -0.91 9.73
CA GLU A 348 18.54 -1.69 9.34
C GLU A 348 19.68 -0.79 8.79
N TYR A 349 19.39 0.48 8.53
CA TYR A 349 20.39 1.50 8.23
C TYR A 349 20.80 2.14 9.55
N ASP A 350 22.10 2.29 9.77
CA ASP A 350 22.67 2.88 10.99
C ASP A 350 22.53 4.42 10.99
N ILE A 351 21.27 4.89 11.07
CA ILE A 351 20.95 6.32 11.02
C ILE A 351 20.46 6.78 12.39
N ARG A 352 20.99 7.91 12.83
CA ARG A 352 20.56 8.56 14.08
C ARG A 352 19.09 9.00 13.94
N VAL A 353 18.30 8.75 14.99
CA VAL A 353 16.87 9.02 15.02
C VAL A 353 16.55 10.52 14.88
N GLU A 354 17.45 11.38 15.34
CA GLU A 354 17.29 12.84 15.33
C GLU A 354 17.45 13.46 13.93
N LEU A 355 18.01 12.71 12.97
CA LEU A 355 18.20 13.22 11.62
C LEU A 355 16.89 13.15 10.83
N SER A 356 16.59 14.24 10.08
CA SER A 356 15.46 14.27 9.16
C SER A 356 15.61 13.13 8.15
N LYS A 357 14.59 12.28 8.08
CA LYS A 357 14.55 11.14 7.15
C LYS A 357 14.47 11.62 5.70
N SER A 358 13.71 12.70 5.46
CA SER A 358 13.61 13.32 4.14
C SER A 358 14.99 13.76 3.62
N LYS A 359 15.76 14.49 4.43
CA LYS A 359 17.11 14.91 4.04
C LYS A 359 18.05 13.74 3.77
N GLN A 360 17.90 12.62 4.50
CA GLN A 360 18.71 11.43 4.23
C GLN A 360 18.34 10.79 2.88
N PHE A 361 17.06 10.80 2.50
CA PHE A 361 16.62 10.38 1.18
C PHE A 361 17.17 11.30 0.07
N ASP A 362 17.03 12.61 0.24
CA ASP A 362 17.50 13.62 -0.72
C ASP A 362 19.00 13.54 -0.94
N ASN A 363 19.77 13.27 0.12
CA ASN A 363 21.22 13.03 0.07
C ASN A 363 21.61 11.63 -0.46
N ASN A 364 20.65 10.87 -0.96
CA ASN A 364 20.85 9.52 -1.48
C ASN A 364 21.51 8.52 -0.51
N THR A 365 21.37 8.72 0.79
CA THR A 365 21.92 7.82 1.83
C THR A 365 21.44 6.37 1.65
N PHE A 366 20.28 6.20 1.04
CA PHE A 366 19.64 4.90 0.83
C PHE A 366 19.84 4.32 -0.57
N ASN A 367 20.65 4.95 -1.43
CA ASN A 367 20.84 4.54 -2.83
C ASN A 367 19.52 4.41 -3.61
N THR A 368 18.62 5.36 -3.45
CA THR A 368 17.29 5.40 -4.09
C THR A 368 17.19 6.38 -5.24
N SER A 369 18.21 7.22 -5.44
CA SER A 369 18.24 8.23 -6.50
C SER A 369 18.43 7.62 -7.89
N ILE A 370 17.96 8.34 -8.90
CA ILE A 370 18.18 8.00 -10.30
C ILE A 370 19.66 8.07 -10.60
N ASN A 371 20.17 7.12 -11.39
CA ASN A 371 21.58 7.13 -11.82
C ASN A 371 21.83 8.34 -12.73
N TYR A 372 22.67 9.26 -12.25
CA TYR A 372 23.05 10.49 -12.97
C TYR A 372 23.63 10.20 -14.37
N GLN A 373 24.39 9.11 -14.53
CA GLN A 373 24.96 8.74 -15.83
C GLN A 373 23.85 8.43 -16.86
N GLN A 374 22.75 7.77 -16.43
CA GLN A 374 21.61 7.49 -17.31
C GLN A 374 20.89 8.78 -17.74
N LEU A 375 20.74 9.75 -16.84
CA LEU A 375 20.20 11.07 -17.18
C LEU A 375 21.06 11.79 -18.22
N MET A 376 22.39 11.75 -18.06
CA MET A 376 23.31 12.36 -19.00
C MET A 376 23.34 11.64 -20.35
N GLU A 377 23.14 10.32 -20.37
CA GLU A 377 23.02 9.53 -21.59
C GLU A 377 21.78 9.90 -22.40
N VAL A 378 20.60 9.99 -21.75
CA VAL A 378 19.37 10.46 -22.41
C VAL A 378 19.57 11.85 -23.01
N ARG A 379 20.18 12.77 -22.26
CA ARG A 379 20.45 14.13 -22.73
C ARG A 379 21.39 14.12 -23.95
N ARG A 380 22.45 13.32 -23.90
CA ARG A 380 23.42 13.18 -25.03
C ARG A 380 22.72 12.66 -26.28
N ASN A 381 21.90 11.61 -26.13
CA ASN A 381 21.18 11.00 -27.25
C ASN A 381 20.18 11.97 -27.86
N LEU A 382 19.45 12.75 -27.04
CA LEU A 382 18.56 13.80 -27.52
C LEU A 382 19.29 14.89 -28.31
N ILE A 383 20.45 15.32 -27.83
CA ILE A 383 21.27 16.32 -28.54
C ILE A 383 21.74 15.75 -29.89
N ASN A 384 22.18 14.51 -29.91
CA ASN A 384 22.59 13.86 -31.15
C ASN A 384 21.44 13.71 -32.15
N GLU A 385 20.24 13.39 -31.69
CA GLU A 385 19.03 13.26 -32.53
C GLU A 385 18.56 14.60 -33.08
N LEU A 386 18.50 15.61 -32.22
CA LEU A 386 17.95 16.93 -32.58
C LEU A 386 18.93 17.79 -33.42
N TYR A 387 20.23 17.59 -33.25
CA TYR A 387 21.27 18.45 -33.83
C TYR A 387 22.34 17.66 -34.59
N SER A 388 21.94 16.66 -35.37
CA SER A 388 22.83 15.82 -36.19
C SER A 388 23.61 16.59 -37.26
N ASN A 389 23.34 17.89 -37.51
CA ASN A 389 24.06 18.79 -38.41
C ASN A 389 24.75 19.93 -37.66
N ASN A 390 26.03 19.82 -37.43
CA ASN A 390 27.11 20.79 -37.21
C ASN A 390 26.96 22.00 -36.25
N ASP A 391 25.81 22.40 -35.73
CA ASP A 391 25.66 23.62 -34.92
C ASP A 391 25.76 23.43 -33.40
N TRP A 392 25.84 22.20 -32.90
CA TRP A 392 25.76 21.89 -31.45
C TRP A 392 27.04 22.22 -30.65
N ARG A 393 28.20 22.38 -31.29
CA ARG A 393 29.50 22.65 -30.61
C ARG A 393 29.55 23.98 -29.89
N VAL A 394 28.76 24.94 -30.29
CA VAL A 394 28.68 26.26 -29.68
C VAL A 394 27.81 26.25 -28.40
N TRP A 395 26.79 25.41 -28.40
CA TRP A 395 25.84 25.28 -27.27
C TRP A 395 26.42 24.53 -26.05
N TRP A 396 27.28 23.55 -26.27
CA TRP A 396 27.89 22.78 -25.16
C TRP A 396 28.68 23.68 -24.19
N LYS A 397 29.40 24.63 -24.70
CA LYS A 397 30.22 25.56 -23.86
C LYS A 397 29.39 26.47 -22.96
N SER A 398 28.13 26.71 -23.30
CA SER A 398 27.24 27.56 -22.48
C SER A 398 26.49 26.78 -21.40
N ILE A 399 26.41 25.45 -21.50
CA ILE A 399 25.63 24.60 -20.58
C ILE A 399 26.51 24.02 -19.47
N ASP A 400 27.76 23.65 -19.73
CA ASP A 400 28.74 23.27 -18.68
C ASP A 400 28.90 24.35 -17.62
N TRP A 401 28.73 25.63 -18.02
CA TRP A 401 28.82 26.76 -17.12
C TRP A 401 27.69 26.82 -16.06
N CYS A 402 26.55 26.21 -16.28
CA CYS A 402 25.45 26.18 -15.33
C CYS A 402 25.58 25.08 -14.25
N PHE A 403 26.34 24.02 -14.51
CA PHE A 403 26.46 22.87 -13.61
C PHE A 403 27.69 22.89 -12.70
N ASP A 404 28.76 23.58 -13.10
CA ASP A 404 29.92 23.79 -12.22
C ASP A 404 29.64 24.67 -10.99
N ARG A 405 28.42 25.24 -10.87
CA ARG A 405 27.99 26.01 -9.70
C ARG A 405 27.25 25.20 -8.64
N GLU A 406 26.74 24.02 -8.95
CA GLU A 406 26.03 23.18 -7.97
C GLU A 406 26.92 22.21 -7.20
N GLU A 407 28.16 21.98 -7.63
CA GLU A 407 29.15 21.19 -6.86
C GLU A 407 29.85 21.98 -5.73
N ASN A 408 29.55 23.28 -5.56
CA ASN A 408 30.16 24.16 -4.54
C ASN A 408 29.15 24.82 -3.59
N ILE A 409 27.99 24.17 -3.32
CA ILE A 409 27.09 24.60 -2.23
C ILE A 409 26.81 23.42 -1.29
#